data_f69289250f313e258a119dcaa605f887
#
_entry.id   f69289250f313e258a119dcaa605f887
#
_cell.length_a   1.000
_cell.length_b   1.000
_cell.length_c   1.000
_cell.angle_alpha   90.00
_cell.angle_beta   90.00
_cell.angle_gamma   90.00
#
_symmetry.space_group_name_H-M   'P 1'
#
loop_
_entity.id
_entity.type
_entity.pdbx_description
1 polymer ?
#
loop_
_entity_poly.entity_id
_entity_poly.type
_entity_poly.pdbx_seq_one_letter_code
_entity_poly.pdbx_strand_id
1 'polypeptide(L)'
;MKSVMLFSVAVACSLSLSLDVASGAQPAFALRASARQANGSKNGEEVFLNRCGSCHETERALVAPRTRKGWGSVLTDMVNMGAQLETGEQEAVLAFLTEQHGLVNVNTANAEELVGLGLSKKDAETIGAYRTEHGPFADFAALRRVPGLDVDRLNAARERVAFRD
;
A
#
# COMPACT_ATOMS: atom_id res chain seq x y z
N MET A 1 -84.17 -5.54 27.76
CA MET A 1 -84.04 -5.73 29.23
C MET A 1 -82.56 -5.88 29.56
N LYS A 2 -82.11 -5.03 30.49
CA LYS A 2 -80.88 -5.05 31.28
C LYS A 2 -79.55 -4.84 30.58
N SER A 3 -79.10 -3.58 30.71
CA SER A 3 -77.77 -3.07 30.68
C SER A 3 -76.80 -3.86 31.57
N VAL A 4 -75.54 -3.96 31.13
CA VAL A 4 -74.40 -3.96 32.06
C VAL A 4 -73.25 -3.19 31.37
N MET A 5 -72.93 -2.04 31.92
CA MET A 5 -71.70 -1.29 31.72
C MET A 5 -70.52 -2.04 32.33
N LEU A 6 -69.43 -2.12 31.63
CA LEU A 6 -68.15 -2.46 32.23
C LEU A 6 -67.10 -1.46 31.77
N PHE A 7 -66.59 -0.71 32.72
CA PHE A 7 -65.48 0.22 32.63
C PHE A 7 -64.19 -0.53 32.39
N SER A 8 -63.48 -0.19 31.35
CA SER A 8 -62.11 -0.64 31.19
C SER A 8 -61.15 0.54 31.44
N VAL A 9 -60.36 0.36 32.46
CA VAL A 9 -59.27 1.25 32.86
C VAL A 9 -58.10 1.08 31.91
N ALA A 10 -57.71 2.11 31.19
CA ALA A 10 -56.51 2.18 30.40
C ALA A 10 -55.31 2.46 31.30
N VAL A 11 -54.41 1.49 31.44
CA VAL A 11 -53.09 1.68 32.02
C VAL A 11 -52.13 2.03 30.91
N ALA A 12 -51.71 3.30 30.83
CA ALA A 12 -50.66 3.76 29.98
C ALA A 12 -49.31 3.36 30.60
N CYS A 13 -48.68 2.34 30.02
CA CYS A 13 -47.27 2.00 30.33
C CYS A 13 -46.36 2.69 29.36
N SER A 14 -45.78 3.81 29.82
CA SER A 14 -44.75 4.55 29.10
C SER A 14 -43.42 3.82 29.20
N LEU A 15 -43.07 3.01 28.19
CA LEU A 15 -41.71 2.50 28.05
C LEU A 15 -40.87 3.59 27.39
N SER A 16 -40.08 4.28 28.16
CA SER A 16 -38.96 5.10 27.69
C SER A 16 -37.82 4.16 27.26
N LEU A 17 -37.69 3.94 25.95
CA LEU A 17 -36.50 3.28 25.37
C LEU A 17 -35.37 4.33 25.38
N SER A 18 -34.44 4.20 26.32
CA SER A 18 -33.15 4.87 26.24
C SER A 18 -32.32 4.20 25.16
N LEU A 19 -32.13 4.87 24.03
CA LEU A 19 -31.11 4.47 23.05
C LEU A 19 -29.74 4.83 23.61
N ASP A 20 -29.06 3.86 24.20
CA ASP A 20 -27.62 3.95 24.41
C ASP A 20 -26.93 3.95 23.04
N VAL A 21 -26.52 5.16 22.60
CA VAL A 21 -25.60 5.31 21.50
C VAL A 21 -24.24 4.81 21.98
N ALA A 22 -23.97 3.53 21.75
CA ALA A 22 -22.64 2.99 21.90
C ALA A 22 -21.72 3.75 20.93
N SER A 23 -20.91 4.65 21.46
CA SER A 23 -19.82 5.32 20.76
C SER A 23 -18.78 4.24 20.42
N GLY A 24 -19.01 3.55 19.31
CA GLY A 24 -18.07 2.58 18.75
C GLY A 24 -16.82 3.30 18.28
N ALA A 25 -15.74 3.14 19.04
CA ALA A 25 -14.43 3.55 18.60
C ALA A 25 -14.13 2.87 17.25
N GLN A 26 -14.17 3.63 16.17
CA GLN A 26 -13.76 3.15 14.85
C GLN A 26 -12.26 2.79 14.91
N PRO A 27 -11.87 1.59 14.48
CA PRO A 27 -10.48 1.19 14.53
C PRO A 27 -9.64 2.18 13.70
N ALA A 28 -8.52 2.61 14.24
CA ALA A 28 -7.59 3.59 13.65
C ALA A 28 -7.14 3.24 12.21
N PHE A 29 -7.43 2.03 11.77
CA PHE A 29 -7.20 1.54 10.41
C PHE A 29 -8.12 2.20 9.36
N ALA A 30 -9.38 2.47 9.71
CA ALA A 30 -10.33 3.13 8.81
C ALA A 30 -9.98 4.61 8.58
N LEU A 31 -9.42 5.27 9.59
CA LEU A 31 -8.97 6.67 9.48
C LEU A 31 -7.73 6.84 8.60
N ARG A 32 -6.84 5.83 8.53
CA ARG A 32 -5.68 5.85 7.65
C ARG A 32 -6.05 5.64 6.18
N ALA A 33 -7.07 4.84 5.90
CA ALA A 33 -7.58 4.67 4.52
C ALA A 33 -8.27 5.95 4.03
N SER A 34 -9.08 6.62 4.86
CA SER A 34 -9.73 7.88 4.52
C SER A 34 -8.75 9.05 4.34
N ALA A 35 -7.66 9.11 5.13
CA ALA A 35 -6.65 10.15 4.99
C ALA A 35 -5.84 10.01 3.68
N ARG A 36 -5.71 8.80 3.14
CA ARG A 36 -5.06 8.55 1.86
C ARG A 36 -5.92 9.02 0.67
N GLN A 37 -7.24 9.01 0.81
CA GLN A 37 -8.19 9.50 -0.20
C GLN A 37 -8.44 11.01 -0.15
N ALA A 38 -8.14 11.68 0.96
CA ALA A 38 -8.45 13.11 1.16
C ALA A 38 -7.46 14.09 0.50
N ASN A 39 -6.36 13.58 -0.09
CA ASN A 39 -5.28 14.46 -0.60
C ASN A 39 -5.30 14.66 -2.11
N GLY A 40 -6.46 14.54 -2.79
CA GLY A 40 -6.57 14.85 -4.23
C GLY A 40 -5.54 14.13 -5.12
N SER A 41 -4.94 13.04 -4.64
CA SER A 41 -3.99 12.28 -5.42
C SER A 41 -4.76 11.60 -6.55
N LYS A 42 -4.47 11.99 -7.76
CA LYS A 42 -4.96 11.33 -8.96
C LYS A 42 -4.73 9.82 -8.79
N ASN A 43 -5.74 9.02 -9.11
CA ASN A 43 -5.61 7.57 -9.05
C ASN A 43 -4.52 7.13 -10.04
N GLY A 44 -3.38 6.66 -9.53
CA GLY A 44 -2.22 6.32 -10.36
C GLY A 44 -2.53 5.23 -11.38
N GLU A 45 -3.40 4.28 -11.04
CA GLU A 45 -3.88 3.25 -11.96
C GLU A 45 -4.70 3.85 -13.12
N GLU A 46 -5.64 4.72 -12.80
CA GLU A 46 -6.48 5.38 -13.80
C GLU A 46 -5.63 6.24 -14.75
N VAL A 47 -4.68 7.00 -14.20
CA VAL A 47 -3.74 7.79 -15.02
C VAL A 47 -2.89 6.88 -15.89
N PHE A 48 -2.36 5.78 -15.35
CA PHE A 48 -1.58 4.81 -16.09
C PHE A 48 -2.37 4.23 -17.28
N LEU A 49 -3.58 3.77 -17.04
CA LEU A 49 -4.44 3.22 -18.09
C LEU A 49 -4.80 4.24 -19.14
N ASN A 50 -5.16 5.47 -18.75
CA ASN A 50 -5.64 6.50 -19.67
C ASN A 50 -4.51 7.19 -20.43
N ARG A 51 -3.40 7.54 -19.78
CA ARG A 51 -2.29 8.28 -20.40
C ARG A 51 -1.32 7.37 -21.14
N CYS A 52 -0.90 6.27 -20.51
CA CYS A 52 0.04 5.34 -21.15
C CYS A 52 -0.66 4.45 -22.17
N GLY A 53 -1.90 4.05 -21.91
CA GLY A 53 -2.73 3.26 -22.83
C GLY A 53 -3.15 3.99 -24.12
N SER A 54 -2.96 5.30 -24.20
CA SER A 54 -3.30 6.08 -25.41
C SER A 54 -2.37 5.81 -26.60
N CYS A 55 -1.16 5.31 -26.36
CA CYS A 55 -0.16 5.07 -27.41
C CYS A 55 0.14 3.59 -27.65
N HIS A 56 0.04 2.76 -26.62
CA HIS A 56 0.32 1.32 -26.71
C HIS A 56 -0.38 0.56 -25.57
N GLU A 57 -0.43 -0.75 -25.66
CA GLU A 57 -0.97 -1.60 -24.61
C GLU A 57 -0.12 -1.51 -23.33
N THR A 58 -0.78 -1.26 -22.20
CA THR A 58 -0.13 -1.03 -20.89
C THR A 58 0.54 -2.29 -20.35
N GLU A 59 0.06 -3.48 -20.71
CA GLU A 59 0.61 -4.78 -20.33
C GLU A 59 2.07 -4.95 -20.75
N ARG A 60 2.49 -4.31 -21.83
CA ARG A 60 3.89 -4.33 -22.28
C ARG A 60 4.84 -3.71 -21.28
N ALA A 61 4.39 -2.68 -20.55
CA ALA A 61 5.19 -2.07 -19.48
C ALA A 61 5.35 -3.01 -18.29
N LEU A 62 4.37 -3.88 -18.03
CA LEU A 62 4.30 -4.72 -16.83
C LEU A 62 4.99 -6.09 -16.98
N VAL A 63 5.60 -6.39 -18.13
CA VAL A 63 6.28 -7.68 -18.38
C VAL A 63 7.40 -7.97 -17.38
N ALA A 64 8.12 -6.94 -16.92
CA ALA A 64 9.21 -7.10 -15.97
C ALA A 64 9.07 -6.09 -14.81
N PRO A 65 9.05 -6.57 -13.56
CA PRO A 65 9.05 -5.69 -12.40
C PRO A 65 10.36 -4.88 -12.32
N ARG A 66 10.29 -3.67 -11.77
CA ARG A 66 11.42 -2.74 -11.67
C ARG A 66 11.47 -2.12 -10.27
N THR A 67 12.64 -1.65 -9.88
CA THR A 67 12.74 -0.79 -8.69
C THR A 67 12.01 0.54 -8.93
N ARG A 68 11.71 1.27 -7.86
CA ARG A 68 11.13 2.63 -7.97
C ARG A 68 11.97 3.52 -8.91
N LYS A 69 13.28 3.46 -8.80
CA LYS A 69 14.19 4.20 -9.68
C LYS A 69 14.07 3.74 -11.14
N GLY A 70 14.02 2.43 -11.36
CA GLY A 70 13.81 1.86 -12.69
C GLY A 70 12.48 2.30 -13.32
N TRP A 71 11.39 2.32 -12.54
CA TRP A 71 10.10 2.86 -13.00
C TRP A 71 10.18 4.36 -13.29
N GLY A 72 10.87 5.14 -12.45
CA GLY A 72 11.10 6.57 -12.69
C GLY A 72 11.81 6.84 -14.00
N SER A 73 12.83 6.03 -14.35
CA SER A 73 13.52 6.13 -15.63
C SER A 73 12.57 5.84 -16.81
N VAL A 74 11.76 4.77 -16.72
CA VAL A 74 10.76 4.46 -17.76
C VAL A 74 9.78 5.61 -17.96
N LEU A 75 9.26 6.20 -16.88
CA LEU A 75 8.34 7.34 -16.99
C LEU A 75 9.01 8.56 -17.63
N THR A 76 10.27 8.81 -17.29
CA THR A 76 11.06 9.90 -17.91
C THR A 76 11.21 9.66 -19.41
N ASP A 77 11.53 8.43 -19.82
CA ASP A 77 11.67 8.07 -21.23
C ASP A 77 10.34 8.22 -21.98
N MET A 78 9.20 7.81 -21.38
CA MET A 78 7.88 7.98 -21.98
C MET A 78 7.51 9.46 -22.16
N VAL A 79 7.81 10.30 -21.16
CA VAL A 79 7.61 11.77 -21.28
C VAL A 79 8.47 12.35 -22.40
N ASN A 80 9.73 11.94 -22.50
CA ASN A 80 10.64 12.38 -23.58
C ASN A 80 10.16 11.92 -24.97
N MET A 81 9.44 10.80 -25.05
CA MET A 81 8.79 10.32 -26.28
C MET A 81 7.42 10.96 -26.56
N GLY A 82 6.98 11.87 -25.70
CA GLY A 82 5.77 12.68 -25.92
C GLY A 82 4.56 12.30 -25.06
N ALA A 83 4.70 11.42 -24.06
CA ALA A 83 3.62 11.15 -23.12
C ALA A 83 3.26 12.41 -22.32
N GLN A 84 1.96 12.76 -22.34
CA GLN A 84 1.45 13.96 -21.66
C GLN A 84 0.99 13.60 -20.25
N LEU A 85 1.75 14.01 -19.26
CA LEU A 85 1.41 13.87 -17.84
C LEU A 85 1.30 15.26 -17.20
N GLU A 86 0.20 15.48 -16.47
CA GLU A 86 0.01 16.71 -15.71
C GLU A 86 0.80 16.67 -14.39
N THR A 87 0.90 17.85 -13.75
CA THR A 87 1.53 17.95 -12.43
C THR A 87 0.91 16.96 -11.45
N GLY A 88 1.76 16.14 -10.83
CA GLY A 88 1.37 15.09 -9.88
C GLY A 88 0.95 13.75 -10.52
N GLU A 89 0.62 13.69 -11.81
CA GLU A 89 0.29 12.42 -12.48
C GLU A 89 1.50 11.49 -12.56
N GLN A 90 2.67 12.03 -12.85
CA GLN A 90 3.90 11.22 -12.90
C GLN A 90 4.20 10.54 -11.56
N GLU A 91 4.07 11.27 -10.45
CA GLU A 91 4.28 10.70 -9.11
C GLU A 91 3.17 9.68 -8.75
N ALA A 92 1.92 9.93 -9.12
CA ALA A 92 0.82 9.00 -8.89
C ALA A 92 1.03 7.69 -9.64
N VAL A 93 1.44 7.74 -10.91
CA VAL A 93 1.78 6.54 -11.71
C VAL A 93 3.00 5.83 -11.15
N LEU A 94 4.04 6.57 -10.76
CA LEU A 94 5.24 6.00 -10.15
C LEU A 94 4.91 5.26 -8.85
N ALA A 95 4.06 5.83 -8.01
CA ALA A 95 3.60 5.19 -6.78
C ALA A 95 2.83 3.89 -7.08
N PHE A 96 1.86 3.94 -8.01
CA PHE A 96 1.09 2.78 -8.46
C PHE A 96 2.00 1.65 -8.98
N LEU A 97 2.89 1.94 -9.92
CA LEU A 97 3.79 0.94 -10.50
C LEU A 97 4.75 0.35 -9.45
N THR A 98 5.23 1.17 -8.51
CA THR A 98 6.09 0.70 -7.43
C THR A 98 5.35 -0.20 -6.45
N GLU A 99 4.11 0.11 -6.13
CA GLU A 99 3.29 -0.68 -5.20
C GLU A 99 2.87 -2.03 -5.80
N GLN A 100 2.42 -2.02 -7.07
CA GLN A 100 1.84 -3.20 -7.72
C GLN A 100 2.88 -4.08 -8.43
N HIS A 101 3.93 -3.48 -8.99
CA HIS A 101 4.92 -4.14 -9.84
C HIS A 101 6.36 -3.78 -9.45
N GLY A 102 6.57 -3.37 -8.19
CA GLY A 102 7.87 -2.89 -7.71
C GLY A 102 8.77 -3.99 -7.18
N LEU A 103 10.07 -3.81 -7.43
CA LEU A 103 11.15 -4.48 -6.73
C LEU A 103 11.74 -3.51 -5.69
N VAL A 104 12.23 -4.06 -4.59
CA VAL A 104 12.97 -3.31 -3.58
C VAL A 104 14.46 -3.64 -3.69
N ASN A 105 15.26 -2.63 -4.02
CA ASN A 105 16.71 -2.79 -4.06
C ASN A 105 17.26 -2.76 -2.63
N VAL A 106 17.64 -3.92 -2.11
CA VAL A 106 18.13 -4.07 -0.73
C VAL A 106 19.41 -3.29 -0.43
N ASN A 107 20.13 -2.87 -1.47
CA ASN A 107 21.35 -2.08 -1.32
C ASN A 107 21.08 -0.59 -1.11
N THR A 108 19.91 -0.10 -1.53
CA THR A 108 19.55 1.32 -1.42
C THR A 108 18.31 1.57 -0.58
N ALA A 109 17.48 0.56 -0.36
CA ALA A 109 16.22 0.65 0.37
C ALA A 109 16.40 1.20 1.79
N ASN A 110 15.48 2.03 2.23
CA ASN A 110 15.35 2.42 3.64
C ASN A 110 14.64 1.33 4.46
N ALA A 111 14.58 1.51 5.79
CA ALA A 111 13.98 0.52 6.68
C ALA A 111 12.48 0.29 6.39
N GLU A 112 11.74 1.33 6.01
CA GLU A 112 10.31 1.23 5.71
C GLU A 112 10.06 0.42 4.43
N GLU A 113 10.87 0.61 3.40
CA GLU A 113 10.80 -0.16 2.16
C GLU A 113 11.12 -1.64 2.39
N LEU A 114 12.10 -1.94 3.24
CA LEU A 114 12.42 -3.32 3.64
C LEU A 114 11.29 -3.97 4.46
N VAL A 115 10.66 -3.22 5.37
CA VAL A 115 9.46 -3.69 6.08
C VAL A 115 8.30 -3.91 5.12
N GLY A 116 8.16 -3.10 4.09
CA GLY A 116 7.17 -3.27 3.01
C GLY A 116 7.32 -4.58 2.22
N LEU A 117 8.49 -5.20 2.25
CA LEU A 117 8.71 -6.57 1.73
C LEU A 117 8.14 -7.69 2.63
N GLY A 118 7.68 -7.36 3.83
CA GLY A 118 7.25 -8.32 4.85
C GLY A 118 8.35 -8.69 5.85
N LEU A 119 9.51 -8.04 5.81
CA LEU A 119 10.56 -8.21 6.79
C LEU A 119 10.18 -7.53 8.12
N SER A 120 10.73 -8.03 9.23
CA SER A 120 10.56 -7.34 10.50
C SER A 120 11.40 -6.06 10.56
N LYS A 121 11.02 -5.13 11.45
CA LYS A 121 11.83 -3.92 11.68
C LYS A 121 13.28 -4.28 12.07
N LYS A 122 13.46 -5.33 12.90
CA LYS A 122 14.77 -5.84 13.28
C LYS A 122 15.57 -6.32 12.07
N ASP A 123 14.95 -7.08 11.16
CA ASP A 123 15.63 -7.56 9.95
C ASP A 123 16.03 -6.38 9.05
N ALA A 124 15.14 -5.40 8.88
CA ALA A 124 15.43 -4.20 8.10
C ALA A 124 16.62 -3.40 8.66
N GLU A 125 16.66 -3.21 9.98
CA GLU A 125 17.78 -2.55 10.66
C GLU A 125 19.08 -3.38 10.53
N THR A 126 18.99 -4.71 10.66
CA THR A 126 20.14 -5.62 10.51
C THR A 126 20.72 -5.58 9.10
N ILE A 127 19.88 -5.60 8.06
CA ILE A 127 20.29 -5.44 6.65
C ILE A 127 20.98 -4.09 6.44
N GLY A 128 20.40 -3.00 6.96
CA GLY A 128 20.96 -1.67 6.86
C GLY A 128 22.35 -1.55 7.50
N ALA A 129 22.49 -2.07 8.73
CA ALA A 129 23.76 -2.09 9.45
C ALA A 129 24.82 -2.94 8.72
N TYR A 130 24.44 -4.14 8.30
CA TYR A 130 25.35 -5.07 7.63
C TYR A 130 25.93 -4.49 6.34
N ARG A 131 25.08 -3.90 5.46
CA ARG A 131 25.56 -3.30 4.21
C ARG A 131 26.45 -2.07 4.44
N THR A 132 26.23 -1.35 5.53
CA THR A 132 27.09 -0.20 5.91
C THR A 132 28.49 -0.66 6.30
N GLU A 133 28.61 -1.79 6.97
CA GLU A 133 29.88 -2.33 7.46
C GLU A 133 30.60 -3.17 6.39
N HIS A 134 29.87 -3.96 5.60
CA HIS A 134 30.44 -4.97 4.71
C HIS A 134 30.29 -4.63 3.21
N GLY A 135 29.60 -3.52 2.90
CA GLY A 135 29.30 -3.12 1.53
C GLY A 135 28.03 -3.75 0.97
N PRO A 136 27.73 -3.49 -0.30
CA PRO A 136 26.48 -3.90 -0.94
C PRO A 136 26.43 -5.42 -1.15
N PHE A 137 25.23 -5.99 -1.08
CA PHE A 137 24.96 -7.38 -1.41
C PHE A 137 25.07 -7.62 -2.92
N ALA A 138 25.80 -8.63 -3.33
CA ALA A 138 25.93 -9.01 -4.73
C ALA A 138 24.68 -9.74 -5.24
N ASP A 139 24.08 -10.58 -4.39
CA ASP A 139 22.97 -11.47 -4.73
C ASP A 139 22.17 -11.91 -3.49
N PHE A 140 21.12 -12.70 -3.72
CA PHE A 140 20.27 -13.23 -2.66
C PHE A 140 21.00 -14.19 -1.73
N ALA A 141 22.03 -14.91 -2.21
CA ALA A 141 22.81 -15.81 -1.38
C ALA A 141 23.70 -15.03 -0.40
N ALA A 142 24.23 -13.88 -0.82
CA ALA A 142 24.96 -12.96 0.07
C ALA A 142 24.03 -12.38 1.16
N LEU A 143 22.83 -11.94 0.78
CA LEU A 143 21.83 -11.42 1.71
C LEU A 143 21.40 -12.47 2.75
N ARG A 144 21.20 -13.71 2.35
CA ARG A 144 20.84 -14.82 3.26
C ARG A 144 21.90 -15.17 4.30
N ARG A 145 23.14 -14.78 4.08
CA ARG A 145 24.27 -15.05 5.03
C ARG A 145 24.36 -14.03 6.16
N VAL A 146 23.54 -12.98 6.12
CA VAL A 146 23.52 -11.98 7.20
C VAL A 146 23.04 -12.64 8.50
N PRO A 147 23.83 -12.60 9.57
CA PRO A 147 23.47 -13.24 10.83
C PRO A 147 22.22 -12.62 11.45
N GLY A 148 21.34 -13.47 11.97
CA GLY A 148 20.17 -13.05 12.74
C GLY A 148 18.95 -12.62 11.91
N LEU A 149 18.99 -12.75 10.57
CA LEU A 149 17.81 -12.55 9.72
C LEU A 149 16.83 -13.72 9.83
N ASP A 150 15.54 -13.41 9.73
CA ASP A 150 14.49 -14.38 9.51
C ASP A 150 14.52 -14.85 8.04
N VAL A 151 15.12 -16.02 7.83
CA VAL A 151 15.34 -16.59 6.48
C VAL A 151 14.02 -16.96 5.80
N ASP A 152 12.99 -17.34 6.55
CA ASP A 152 11.71 -17.72 5.98
C ASP A 152 10.97 -16.49 5.43
N ARG A 153 10.97 -15.39 6.17
CA ARG A 153 10.44 -14.09 5.68
C ARG A 153 11.23 -13.59 4.47
N LEU A 154 12.53 -13.72 4.51
CA LEU A 154 13.40 -13.32 3.40
C LEU A 154 13.12 -14.15 2.14
N ASN A 155 12.93 -15.46 2.29
CA ASN A 155 12.56 -16.34 1.17
C ASN A 155 11.19 -15.98 0.58
N ALA A 156 10.21 -15.64 1.43
CA ALA A 156 8.89 -15.18 0.98
C ALA A 156 8.96 -13.87 0.18
N ALA A 157 9.92 -13.00 0.49
CA ALA A 157 10.14 -11.74 -0.21
C ALA A 157 10.97 -11.86 -1.51
N ARG A 158 11.53 -13.02 -1.80
CA ARG A 158 12.57 -13.23 -2.82
C ARG A 158 12.27 -12.61 -4.18
N GLU A 159 11.05 -12.82 -4.69
CA GLU A 159 10.63 -12.36 -6.01
C GLU A 159 10.49 -10.83 -6.11
N ARG A 160 10.49 -10.15 -4.97
CA ARG A 160 10.40 -8.68 -4.87
C ARG A 160 11.73 -8.01 -4.54
N VAL A 161 12.80 -8.79 -4.39
CA VAL A 161 14.14 -8.30 -4.04
C VAL A 161 14.96 -8.04 -5.28
N ALA A 162 15.60 -6.87 -5.34
CA ALA A 162 16.61 -6.51 -6.32
C ALA A 162 17.94 -6.16 -5.65
N PHE A 163 19.03 -6.26 -6.39
CA PHE A 163 20.39 -5.90 -5.97
C PHE A 163 20.99 -4.76 -6.79
N ARG A 164 20.29 -4.34 -7.82
CA ARG A 164 20.60 -3.21 -8.73
C ARG A 164 19.30 -2.57 -9.21
N ASP A 165 19.37 -1.31 -9.63
CA ASP A 165 18.29 -0.57 -10.29
C ASP A 165 18.27 -0.85 -11.79
#